data_53b4cb9409addbc013643437f4c671a6
#
_entry.id   53b4cb9409addbc013643437f4c671a6
#
_cell.length_a   1.000
_cell.length_b   1.000
_cell.length_c   1.000
_cell.angle_alpha   90.00
_cell.angle_beta   90.00
_cell.angle_gamma   90.00
#
_symmetry.space_group_name_H-M   'P 1'
#
loop_
_entity.id
_entity.type
_entity.pdbx_description
1 polymer ?
#
loop_
_entity_poly.entity_id
_entity_poly.type
_entity_poly.pdbx_seq_one_letter_code
_entity_poly.pdbx_strand_id
1 'polypeptide(L)'
;MTVGLLYNKNKKESVHYVKLLTEAIVEISRRESAGREIWHVIDSADYRQDSAAASADLLISIGGDGTFLKTAAIAILRELPVLGFHLGTLGLLTEFEKNDLEKTVLRLVKGEYVIEERMTLRITVNDGEKNVFEKSAINDCVLSRGTLSKVAYIDLYINGAFVDTYPCDGIIVSTQTGSTAYSLSAGGPIVEPGNDVIVITPICAHYTDGRSIIARSTSKIEMRLCRPHRQMYVTADGYASMQIAPDAKVVCERGADKLRIIRIDPPNFYEALRRKTSERRARIHNEE
;
A
#
# COMPACT_ATOMS: atom_id res chain seq x y z
N MET A 1 -25.76 8.60 0.14
CA MET A 1 -24.42 8.00 0.06
C MET A 1 -23.62 8.37 1.30
N THR A 2 -22.86 7.43 1.86
CA THR A 2 -22.08 7.66 3.10
C THR A 2 -20.58 7.61 2.79
N VAL A 3 -19.85 8.63 3.22
CA VAL A 3 -18.41 8.78 2.97
C VAL A 3 -17.65 8.66 4.29
N GLY A 4 -16.72 7.71 4.38
CA GLY A 4 -15.83 7.57 5.52
C GLY A 4 -14.54 8.35 5.30
N LEU A 5 -14.18 9.28 6.19
CA LEU A 5 -12.92 10.03 6.15
C LEU A 5 -11.90 9.42 7.10
N LEU A 6 -10.75 9.01 6.58
CA LEU A 6 -9.64 8.47 7.37
C LEU A 6 -8.41 9.39 7.27
N TYR A 7 -7.87 9.78 8.43
CA TYR A 7 -6.77 10.74 8.51
C TYR A 7 -5.97 10.60 9.81
N ASN A 8 -4.85 11.28 9.89
CA ASN A 8 -4.04 11.33 11.11
C ASN A 8 -4.45 12.51 11.99
N LYS A 9 -5.22 12.25 13.07
CA LYS A 9 -5.69 13.27 14.03
C LYS A 9 -4.58 14.05 14.75
N ASN A 10 -3.37 13.51 14.79
CA ASN A 10 -2.22 14.18 15.43
C ASN A 10 -1.60 15.27 14.53
N LYS A 11 -2.01 15.35 13.26
CA LYS A 11 -1.58 16.40 12.34
C LYS A 11 -2.65 17.48 12.22
N LYS A 12 -2.37 18.69 12.75
CA LYS A 12 -3.29 19.85 12.71
C LYS A 12 -3.81 20.13 11.31
N GLU A 13 -2.95 20.01 10.31
CA GLU A 13 -3.30 20.19 8.90
C GLU A 13 -4.35 19.19 8.42
N SER A 14 -4.25 17.91 8.80
CA SER A 14 -5.23 16.88 8.46
C SER A 14 -6.59 17.20 9.08
N VAL A 15 -6.63 17.61 10.34
CA VAL A 15 -7.87 17.98 11.04
C VAL A 15 -8.56 19.18 10.39
N HIS A 16 -7.77 20.20 10.00
CA HIS A 16 -8.32 21.36 9.30
C HIS A 16 -8.92 20.97 7.95
N TYR A 17 -8.21 20.14 7.18
CA TYR A 17 -8.63 19.73 5.85
C TYR A 17 -9.89 18.85 5.86
N VAL A 18 -10.03 17.99 6.87
CA VAL A 18 -11.22 17.16 7.08
C VAL A 18 -12.48 18.03 7.21
N LYS A 19 -12.40 19.15 7.95
CA LYS A 19 -13.54 20.08 8.09
C LYS A 19 -13.94 20.68 6.75
N LEU A 20 -12.96 21.22 6.00
CA LEU A 20 -13.21 21.79 4.67
C LEU A 20 -13.83 20.76 3.71
N LEU A 21 -13.28 19.55 3.70
CA LEU A 21 -13.79 18.48 2.86
C LEU A 21 -15.22 18.06 3.24
N THR A 22 -15.50 17.96 4.54
CA THR A 22 -16.84 17.64 5.05
C THR A 22 -17.87 18.70 4.62
N GLU A 23 -17.55 19.97 4.81
CA GLU A 23 -18.40 21.09 4.40
C GLU A 23 -18.66 21.07 2.89
N ALA A 24 -17.60 20.90 2.09
CA ALA A 24 -17.71 20.81 0.63
C ALA A 24 -18.56 19.62 0.17
N ILE A 25 -18.38 18.43 0.75
CA ILE A 25 -19.17 17.24 0.39
C ILE A 25 -20.66 17.48 0.67
N VAL A 26 -21.01 17.99 1.85
CA VAL A 26 -22.39 18.22 2.24
C VAL A 26 -23.04 19.32 1.38
N GLU A 27 -22.35 20.44 1.16
CA GLU A 27 -22.86 21.55 0.38
C GLU A 27 -23.05 21.18 -1.09
N ILE A 28 -22.02 20.59 -1.72
CA ILE A 28 -22.04 20.22 -3.14
C ILE A 28 -23.06 19.12 -3.39
N SER A 29 -23.13 18.09 -2.54
CA SER A 29 -24.13 17.04 -2.70
C SER A 29 -25.56 17.57 -2.61
N ARG A 30 -25.83 18.53 -1.69
CA ARG A 30 -27.13 19.18 -1.56
C ARG A 30 -27.49 19.99 -2.81
N ARG A 31 -26.54 20.73 -3.36
CA ARG A 31 -26.73 21.57 -4.54
C ARG A 31 -26.98 20.72 -5.79
N GLU A 32 -26.15 19.73 -6.05
CA GLU A 32 -26.20 18.92 -7.28
C GLU A 32 -27.39 17.95 -7.28
N SER A 33 -27.81 17.44 -6.14
CA SER A 33 -28.99 16.56 -6.03
C SER A 33 -30.32 17.30 -5.89
N ALA A 34 -30.33 18.62 -5.96
CA ALA A 34 -31.51 19.46 -5.68
C ALA A 34 -32.17 19.13 -4.33
N GLY A 35 -31.34 18.76 -3.32
CA GLY A 35 -31.80 18.41 -1.98
C GLY A 35 -32.38 17.00 -1.82
N ARG A 36 -32.40 16.17 -2.87
CA ARG A 36 -32.98 14.81 -2.81
C ARG A 36 -32.07 13.81 -2.11
N GLU A 37 -30.76 13.96 -2.30
CA GLU A 37 -29.75 13.09 -1.69
C GLU A 37 -28.61 13.95 -1.15
N ILE A 38 -28.45 13.97 0.18
CA ILE A 38 -27.31 14.62 0.84
C ILE A 38 -26.35 13.52 1.26
N TRP A 39 -25.07 13.68 0.92
CA TRP A 39 -24.06 12.75 1.35
C TRP A 39 -23.77 12.92 2.83
N HIS A 40 -23.70 11.81 3.54
CA HIS A 40 -23.32 11.78 4.94
C HIS A 40 -21.83 11.53 5.08
N VAL A 41 -21.19 12.30 5.95
CA VAL A 41 -19.76 12.17 6.22
C VAL A 41 -19.56 11.59 7.62
N ILE A 42 -18.78 10.52 7.71
CA ILE A 42 -18.38 9.91 8.96
C ILE A 42 -16.89 10.19 9.17
N ASP A 43 -16.58 10.93 10.25
CA ASP A 43 -15.21 11.18 10.67
C ASP A 43 -14.66 9.96 11.41
N SER A 44 -13.62 9.36 10.88
CA SER A 44 -12.92 8.20 11.46
C SER A 44 -11.42 8.44 11.52
N ALA A 45 -11.01 9.21 12.51
CA ALA A 45 -9.58 9.41 12.78
C ALA A 45 -8.89 8.16 13.34
N ASP A 46 -9.64 7.20 13.87
CA ASP A 46 -9.10 5.99 14.45
C ASP A 46 -9.23 4.81 13.48
N TYR A 47 -8.10 4.45 12.86
CA TYR A 47 -8.03 3.30 11.93
C TYR A 47 -8.33 1.94 12.58
N ARG A 48 -8.38 1.88 13.91
CA ARG A 48 -8.62 0.64 14.66
C ARG A 48 -10.09 0.40 14.91
N GLN A 49 -10.92 1.43 14.83
CA GLN A 49 -12.36 1.32 15.01
C GLN A 49 -13.06 1.18 13.67
N ASP A 50 -13.50 -0.01 13.41
CA ASP A 50 -14.19 -0.50 12.21
C ASP A 50 -15.56 0.17 11.94
N SER A 51 -16.01 1.06 12.84
CA SER A 51 -17.38 1.57 12.86
C SER A 51 -17.72 2.48 11.69
N ALA A 52 -16.79 3.32 11.26
CA ALA A 52 -17.05 4.25 10.15
C ALA A 52 -17.07 3.55 8.79
N ALA A 53 -16.17 2.57 8.59
CA ALA A 53 -16.14 1.79 7.36
C ALA A 53 -17.34 0.85 7.22
N ALA A 54 -17.97 0.45 8.34
CA ALA A 54 -19.09 -0.49 8.33
C ALA A 54 -20.34 0.06 7.63
N SER A 55 -20.53 1.39 7.62
CA SER A 55 -21.68 2.05 7.00
C SER A 55 -21.32 2.96 5.83
N ALA A 56 -20.04 2.97 5.41
CA ALA A 56 -19.57 3.79 4.30
C ALA A 56 -19.79 3.08 2.94
N ASP A 57 -20.11 3.88 1.92
CA ASP A 57 -20.15 3.45 0.52
C ASP A 57 -18.80 3.67 -0.18
N LEU A 58 -18.00 4.61 0.33
CA LEU A 58 -16.63 4.86 -0.10
C LEU A 58 -15.78 5.42 1.03
N LEU A 59 -14.46 5.28 0.93
CA LEU A 59 -13.50 5.86 1.87
C LEU A 59 -12.68 6.97 1.21
N ILE A 60 -12.39 8.01 1.97
CA ILE A 60 -11.44 9.06 1.57
C ILE A 60 -10.28 9.07 2.55
N SER A 61 -9.09 8.88 2.04
CA SER A 61 -7.84 8.98 2.79
C SER A 61 -7.28 10.40 2.69
N ILE A 62 -6.99 11.03 3.82
CA ILE A 62 -6.43 12.38 3.89
C ILE A 62 -5.05 12.33 4.55
N GLY A 63 -4.00 12.45 3.74
CA GLY A 63 -2.61 12.32 4.22
C GLY A 63 -1.64 11.93 3.12
N GLY A 64 -0.53 11.31 3.48
CA GLY A 64 0.43 10.72 2.53
C GLY A 64 0.18 9.23 2.27
N ASP A 65 1.09 8.62 1.49
CA ASP A 65 1.01 7.19 1.12
C ASP A 65 0.81 6.26 2.33
N GLY A 66 1.45 6.53 3.48
CA GLY A 66 1.27 5.70 4.68
C GLY A 66 -0.13 5.77 5.30
N THR A 67 -0.83 6.92 5.19
CA THR A 67 -2.24 7.03 5.60
C THR A 67 -3.12 6.31 4.61
N PHE A 68 -2.83 6.47 3.32
CA PHE A 68 -3.54 5.79 2.25
C PHE A 68 -3.47 4.26 2.39
N LEU A 69 -2.30 3.68 2.65
CA LEU A 69 -2.14 2.23 2.83
C LEU A 69 -3.00 1.69 3.99
N LYS A 70 -3.09 2.42 5.10
CA LYS A 70 -3.97 2.02 6.22
C LYS A 70 -5.44 2.09 5.85
N THR A 71 -5.86 3.14 5.14
CA THR A 71 -7.22 3.27 4.62
C THR A 71 -7.54 2.16 3.63
N ALA A 72 -6.62 1.88 2.73
CA ALA A 72 -6.75 0.87 1.71
C ALA A 72 -6.86 -0.55 2.30
N ALA A 73 -6.16 -0.85 3.39
CA ALA A 73 -6.32 -2.13 4.09
C ALA A 73 -7.77 -2.33 4.60
N ILE A 74 -8.41 -1.26 5.08
CA ILE A 74 -9.83 -1.30 5.49
C ILE A 74 -10.73 -1.42 4.26
N ALA A 75 -10.44 -0.64 3.21
CA ALA A 75 -11.20 -0.64 1.95
C ALA A 75 -11.24 -2.02 1.31
N ILE A 76 -10.12 -2.74 1.30
CA ILE A 76 -10.02 -4.12 0.79
C ILE A 76 -10.93 -5.05 1.59
N LEU A 77 -10.85 -5.03 2.92
CA LEU A 77 -11.66 -5.89 3.79
C LEU A 77 -13.17 -5.67 3.64
N ARG A 78 -13.57 -4.48 3.20
CA ARG A 78 -14.99 -4.07 3.05
C ARG A 78 -15.42 -3.95 1.59
N GLU A 79 -14.55 -4.27 0.65
CA GLU A 79 -14.77 -4.12 -0.79
C GLU A 79 -15.19 -2.69 -1.20
N LEU A 80 -14.72 -1.68 -0.45
CA LEU A 80 -15.05 -0.29 -0.69
C LEU A 80 -14.06 0.39 -1.64
N PRO A 81 -14.51 1.31 -2.49
CA PRO A 81 -13.61 2.17 -3.24
C PRO A 81 -12.96 3.22 -2.32
N VAL A 82 -11.74 3.62 -2.65
CA VAL A 82 -10.96 4.60 -1.89
C VAL A 82 -10.45 5.73 -2.77
N LEU A 83 -10.58 6.96 -2.28
CA LEU A 83 -10.01 8.17 -2.87
C LEU A 83 -8.88 8.68 -1.98
N GLY A 84 -7.78 9.16 -2.54
CA GLY A 84 -6.64 9.69 -1.79
C GLY A 84 -6.41 11.18 -2.00
N PHE A 85 -6.56 12.00 -0.94
CA PHE A 85 -6.07 13.36 -0.88
C PHE A 85 -4.72 13.42 -0.19
N HIS A 86 -3.72 14.07 -0.82
CA HIS A 86 -2.44 14.30 -0.18
C HIS A 86 -2.34 15.72 0.43
N LEU A 87 -1.71 15.80 1.59
CA LEU A 87 -1.49 17.06 2.31
C LEU A 87 -0.02 17.53 2.27
N GLY A 88 0.67 17.21 1.24
CA GLY A 88 2.09 17.52 1.12
C GLY A 88 2.63 17.00 -0.19
N THR A 89 3.66 16.15 -0.14
CA THR A 89 4.26 15.56 -1.34
C THR A 89 3.30 14.63 -2.05
N LEU A 90 3.15 14.81 -3.35
CA LEU A 90 2.36 13.93 -4.20
C LEU A 90 2.86 12.48 -4.10
N GLY A 91 1.94 11.57 -3.74
CA GLY A 91 2.16 10.13 -3.79
C GLY A 91 1.90 9.55 -5.17
N LEU A 92 2.13 8.26 -5.33
CA LEU A 92 1.68 7.51 -6.53
C LEU A 92 0.28 6.91 -6.32
N LEU A 93 -0.18 6.89 -5.07
CA LEU A 93 -1.49 6.36 -4.68
C LEU A 93 -2.52 7.46 -4.44
N THR A 94 -2.07 8.65 -4.01
CA THR A 94 -2.91 9.82 -3.78
C THR A 94 -2.84 10.76 -4.99
N GLU A 95 -3.97 11.33 -5.39
CA GLU A 95 -4.11 12.07 -6.65
C GLU A 95 -4.34 13.57 -6.47
N PHE A 96 -5.05 13.98 -5.38
CA PHE A 96 -5.60 15.32 -5.27
C PHE A 96 -4.85 16.21 -4.30
N GLU A 97 -4.66 17.48 -4.73
CA GLU A 97 -4.08 18.55 -3.94
C GLU A 97 -5.16 19.39 -3.24
N LYS A 98 -4.73 20.21 -2.28
CA LYS A 98 -5.61 21.11 -1.54
C LYS A 98 -6.43 22.06 -2.43
N ASN A 99 -5.82 22.52 -3.52
CA ASN A 99 -6.40 23.53 -4.39
C ASN A 99 -7.52 22.98 -5.29
N ASP A 100 -7.64 21.66 -5.40
CA ASP A 100 -8.60 20.99 -6.28
C ASP A 100 -9.82 20.45 -5.54
N LEU A 101 -9.99 20.78 -4.24
CA LEU A 101 -10.98 20.18 -3.37
C LEU A 101 -12.41 20.28 -3.92
N GLU A 102 -12.89 21.48 -4.22
CA GLU A 102 -14.27 21.68 -4.69
C GLU A 102 -14.52 21.00 -6.04
N LYS A 103 -13.56 21.12 -6.97
CA LYS A 103 -13.65 20.48 -8.29
C LYS A 103 -13.70 18.95 -8.14
N THR A 104 -12.86 18.40 -7.27
CA THR A 104 -12.81 16.96 -7.01
C THR A 104 -14.10 16.45 -6.39
N VAL A 105 -14.62 17.15 -5.37
CA VAL A 105 -15.88 16.79 -4.72
C VAL A 105 -17.06 16.89 -5.69
N LEU A 106 -17.09 17.93 -6.53
CA LEU A 106 -18.14 18.08 -7.54
C LEU A 106 -18.16 16.89 -8.51
N ARG A 107 -17.02 16.50 -9.04
CA ARG A 107 -16.91 15.35 -9.95
C ARG A 107 -17.24 14.04 -9.25
N LEU A 108 -16.78 13.88 -8.01
CA LEU A 108 -17.11 12.71 -7.19
C LEU A 108 -18.63 12.58 -6.99
N VAL A 109 -19.32 13.67 -6.62
CA VAL A 109 -20.78 13.70 -6.44
C VAL A 109 -21.52 13.41 -7.74
N LYS A 110 -21.01 13.87 -8.89
CA LYS A 110 -21.58 13.59 -10.21
C LYS A 110 -21.29 12.19 -10.72
N GLY A 111 -20.46 11.41 -10.04
CA GLY A 111 -20.03 10.09 -10.52
C GLY A 111 -19.06 10.15 -11.71
N GLU A 112 -18.40 11.29 -11.93
CA GLU A 112 -17.46 11.52 -13.01
C GLU A 112 -16.06 11.03 -12.64
N TYR A 113 -15.92 9.73 -12.40
CA TYR A 113 -14.67 9.07 -12.03
C TYR A 113 -14.61 7.65 -12.61
N VAL A 114 -13.42 7.08 -12.60
CA VAL A 114 -13.21 5.66 -12.94
C VAL A 114 -12.68 4.91 -11.72
N ILE A 115 -12.93 3.61 -11.67
CA ILE A 115 -12.35 2.73 -10.65
C ILE A 115 -11.13 2.04 -11.26
N GLU A 116 -9.98 2.30 -10.67
CA GLU A 116 -8.75 1.59 -10.97
C GLU A 116 -8.57 0.43 -9.99
N GLU A 117 -8.50 -0.79 -10.49
CA GLU A 117 -8.25 -1.97 -9.66
C GLU A 117 -6.76 -2.27 -9.56
N ARG A 118 -6.28 -2.48 -8.34
CA ARG A 118 -4.90 -2.90 -8.04
C ARG A 118 -4.90 -4.26 -7.39
N MET A 119 -3.99 -5.13 -7.84
CA MET A 119 -3.78 -6.41 -7.19
C MET A 119 -3.24 -6.24 -5.76
N THR A 120 -3.55 -7.21 -4.91
CA THR A 120 -2.96 -7.36 -3.59
C THR A 120 -2.09 -8.61 -3.52
N LEU A 121 -1.20 -8.66 -2.54
CA LEU A 121 -0.53 -9.88 -2.12
C LEU A 121 -1.24 -10.46 -0.90
N ARG A 122 -1.55 -11.75 -0.93
CA ARG A 122 -1.86 -12.53 0.24
C ARG A 122 -0.57 -13.08 0.82
N ILE A 123 -0.31 -12.78 2.07
CA ILE A 123 0.88 -13.18 2.82
C ILE A 123 0.44 -14.15 3.89
N THR A 124 0.99 -15.36 3.90
CA THR A 124 0.77 -16.34 4.95
C THR A 124 2.09 -16.80 5.55
N VAL A 125 2.12 -16.97 6.89
CA VAL A 125 3.25 -17.60 7.58
C VAL A 125 2.74 -18.88 8.22
N ASN A 126 3.36 -19.99 7.85
CA ASN A 126 3.07 -21.29 8.39
C ASN A 126 4.21 -21.73 9.32
N ASP A 127 3.87 -22.02 10.58
CA ASP A 127 4.73 -22.59 11.59
C ASP A 127 4.33 -24.05 11.78
N GLY A 128 5.08 -24.96 11.13
CA GLY A 128 4.64 -26.35 10.98
C GLY A 128 3.36 -26.44 10.13
N GLU A 129 2.30 -26.99 10.71
CA GLU A 129 0.98 -27.13 10.05
C GLU A 129 0.02 -25.93 10.31
N LYS A 130 0.42 -24.99 11.19
CA LYS A 130 -0.44 -23.88 11.60
C LYS A 130 -0.16 -22.62 10.81
N ASN A 131 -1.22 -21.98 10.31
CA ASN A 131 -1.12 -20.61 9.81
C ASN A 131 -1.15 -19.66 11.01
N VAL A 132 -0.01 -19.00 11.27
CA VAL A 132 0.17 -18.10 12.41
C VAL A 132 0.09 -16.62 12.05
N PHE A 133 0.12 -16.30 10.74
CA PHE A 133 -0.01 -14.94 10.23
C PHE A 133 -0.66 -14.97 8.86
N GLU A 134 -1.69 -14.14 8.68
CA GLU A 134 -2.32 -13.92 7.38
C GLU A 134 -2.65 -12.44 7.21
N LYS A 135 -2.15 -11.84 6.14
CA LYS A 135 -2.37 -10.43 5.79
C LYS A 135 -2.45 -10.24 4.29
N SER A 136 -3.19 -9.21 3.88
CA SER A 136 -3.12 -8.66 2.53
C SER A 136 -2.20 -7.44 2.52
N ALA A 137 -1.38 -7.31 1.49
CA ALA A 137 -0.53 -6.14 1.25
C ALA A 137 -0.81 -5.55 -0.14
N ILE A 138 -0.71 -4.24 -0.23
CA ILE A 138 -0.86 -3.48 -1.48
C ILE A 138 0.52 -3.29 -2.12
N ASN A 139 1.51 -2.97 -1.31
CA ASN A 139 2.88 -2.80 -1.77
C ASN A 139 3.68 -4.10 -1.70
N ASP A 140 3.96 -4.60 -0.50
CA ASP A 140 4.97 -5.63 -0.34
C ASP A 140 4.83 -6.48 0.94
N CYS A 141 5.45 -7.64 0.86
CA CYS A 141 5.85 -8.50 1.97
C CYS A 141 7.37 -8.43 2.10
N VAL A 142 7.87 -8.15 3.28
CA VAL A 142 9.31 -8.15 3.57
C VAL A 142 9.64 -9.23 4.59
N LEU A 143 10.48 -10.18 4.22
CA LEU A 143 11.13 -11.08 5.16
C LEU A 143 12.53 -10.54 5.42
N SER A 144 12.83 -10.11 6.65
CA SER A 144 14.10 -9.47 6.99
C SER A 144 14.63 -9.90 8.35
N ARG A 145 15.95 -9.81 8.50
CA ARG A 145 16.61 -9.99 9.79
C ARG A 145 16.39 -8.82 10.73
N GLY A 146 16.53 -9.06 12.03
CA GLY A 146 16.57 -8.00 13.05
C GLY A 146 17.87 -7.18 13.00
N THR A 147 17.88 -6.03 13.68
CA THR A 147 18.89 -4.95 13.58
C THR A 147 20.33 -5.38 13.92
N LEU A 148 20.54 -6.28 14.86
CA LEU A 148 21.88 -6.70 15.32
C LEU A 148 22.20 -8.16 14.96
N SER A 149 21.48 -8.73 14.01
CA SER A 149 21.64 -10.12 13.65
C SER A 149 22.65 -10.35 12.52
N LYS A 150 23.21 -11.56 12.47
CA LYS A 150 24.09 -11.98 11.36
C LYS A 150 23.29 -12.04 10.06
N VAL A 151 24.00 -12.07 8.94
CA VAL A 151 23.44 -12.31 7.59
C VAL A 151 22.48 -13.50 7.62
N ALA A 152 21.29 -13.30 7.06
CA ALA A 152 20.32 -14.37 6.88
C ALA A 152 20.61 -15.15 5.59
N TYR A 153 20.29 -16.44 5.60
CA TYR A 153 20.33 -17.29 4.40
C TYR A 153 18.90 -17.69 4.11
N ILE A 154 18.33 -17.11 3.06
CA ILE A 154 16.92 -17.30 2.71
C ILE A 154 16.83 -18.11 1.41
N ASP A 155 16.19 -19.27 1.48
CA ASP A 155 15.86 -20.10 0.33
C ASP A 155 14.60 -19.53 -0.32
N LEU A 156 14.67 -19.24 -1.61
CA LEU A 156 13.57 -18.79 -2.44
C LEU A 156 13.05 -19.93 -3.31
N TYR A 157 11.73 -20.11 -3.31
CA TYR A 157 11.02 -21.02 -4.20
C TYR A 157 9.97 -20.28 -5.00
N ILE A 158 9.84 -20.60 -6.28
CA ILE A 158 8.76 -20.09 -7.15
C ILE A 158 8.01 -21.29 -7.73
N ASN A 159 6.72 -21.37 -7.46
CA ASN A 159 5.84 -22.48 -7.87
C ASN A 159 6.38 -23.86 -7.44
N GLY A 160 7.00 -23.94 -6.26
CA GLY A 160 7.61 -25.15 -5.71
C GLY A 160 9.01 -25.47 -6.23
N ALA A 161 9.48 -24.78 -7.26
CA ALA A 161 10.85 -24.93 -7.76
C ALA A 161 11.81 -24.09 -6.90
N PHE A 162 12.89 -24.70 -6.41
CA PHE A 162 13.99 -23.98 -5.77
C PHE A 162 14.67 -23.05 -6.78
N VAL A 163 14.85 -21.79 -6.41
CA VAL A 163 15.51 -20.78 -7.24
C VAL A 163 16.94 -20.59 -6.80
N ASP A 164 17.14 -20.17 -5.55
CA ASP A 164 18.47 -19.93 -4.98
C ASP A 164 18.38 -19.77 -3.46
N THR A 165 19.57 -19.80 -2.80
CA THR A 165 19.75 -19.39 -1.40
C THR A 165 20.43 -18.03 -1.37
N TYR A 166 19.73 -17.01 -0.86
CA TYR A 166 20.22 -15.64 -0.78
C TYR A 166 20.84 -15.35 0.60
N PRO A 167 22.18 -15.14 0.69
CA PRO A 167 22.80 -14.52 1.85
C PRO A 167 22.55 -13.00 1.79
N CYS A 168 21.63 -12.49 2.60
CA CYS A 168 21.14 -11.12 2.48
C CYS A 168 20.59 -10.60 3.82
N ASP A 169 20.19 -9.34 3.84
CA ASP A 169 19.46 -8.72 4.96
C ASP A 169 17.97 -9.08 4.95
N GLY A 170 17.47 -9.47 3.80
CA GLY A 170 16.07 -9.85 3.60
C GLY A 170 15.69 -10.00 2.13
N ILE A 171 14.44 -10.39 1.90
CA ILE A 171 13.82 -10.43 0.57
C ILE A 171 12.50 -9.68 0.62
N ILE A 172 12.27 -8.83 -0.38
CA ILE A 172 11.01 -8.14 -0.62
C ILE A 172 10.27 -8.87 -1.72
N VAL A 173 9.01 -9.20 -1.48
CA VAL A 173 8.08 -9.67 -2.50
C VAL A 173 7.04 -8.58 -2.67
N SER A 174 7.00 -7.90 -3.82
CA SER A 174 6.14 -6.75 -4.05
C SER A 174 5.18 -6.94 -5.22
N THR A 175 4.06 -6.24 -5.16
CA THR A 175 3.17 -6.03 -6.30
C THR A 175 3.80 -5.02 -7.28
N GLN A 176 3.19 -4.82 -8.44
CA GLN A 176 3.56 -3.71 -9.33
C GLN A 176 3.42 -2.34 -8.62
N THR A 177 2.42 -2.18 -7.74
CA THR A 177 2.26 -0.94 -6.93
C THR A 177 3.44 -0.73 -5.99
N GLY A 178 3.86 -1.79 -5.29
CA GLY A 178 4.99 -1.77 -4.36
C GLY A 178 6.36 -1.66 -5.04
N SER A 179 6.45 -1.85 -6.36
CA SER A 179 7.71 -1.69 -7.10
C SER A 179 8.33 -0.30 -6.93
N THR A 180 7.51 0.73 -6.66
CA THR A 180 7.95 2.11 -6.42
C THR A 180 8.09 2.48 -4.94
N ALA A 181 7.93 1.50 -4.03
CA ALA A 181 8.07 1.64 -2.58
C ALA A 181 9.42 1.12 -2.07
N TYR A 182 9.44 0.18 -1.15
CA TYR A 182 10.69 -0.34 -0.58
C TYR A 182 11.51 -1.17 -1.59
N SER A 183 10.84 -1.89 -2.50
CA SER A 183 11.51 -2.60 -3.59
C SER A 183 12.40 -1.68 -4.42
N LEU A 184 11.93 -0.46 -4.77
CA LEU A 184 12.75 0.53 -5.48
C LEU A 184 14.00 0.93 -4.69
N SER A 185 13.86 1.16 -3.38
CA SER A 185 14.98 1.53 -2.52
C SER A 185 16.02 0.41 -2.38
N ALA A 186 15.60 -0.85 -2.51
CA ALA A 186 16.46 -2.02 -2.52
C ALA A 186 17.05 -2.34 -3.91
N GLY A 187 16.81 -1.49 -4.92
CA GLY A 187 17.33 -1.67 -6.28
C GLY A 187 16.44 -2.50 -7.20
N GLY A 188 15.18 -2.71 -6.83
CA GLY A 188 14.18 -3.37 -7.66
C GLY A 188 13.77 -2.53 -8.87
N PRO A 189 13.24 -3.13 -9.93
CA PRO A 189 12.77 -2.44 -11.13
C PRO A 189 11.50 -1.65 -10.85
N ILE A 190 11.32 -0.57 -11.60
CA ILE A 190 10.04 0.15 -11.66
C ILE A 190 9.11 -0.63 -12.58
N VAL A 191 7.91 -0.92 -12.10
CA VAL A 191 6.86 -1.57 -12.88
C VAL A 191 5.69 -0.63 -13.04
N GLU A 192 5.29 -0.40 -14.28
CA GLU A 192 4.12 0.41 -14.59
C GLU A 192 2.84 -0.28 -14.11
N PRO A 193 1.88 0.46 -13.54
CA PRO A 193 0.57 -0.08 -13.20
C PRO A 193 -0.12 -0.75 -14.39
N GLY A 194 -0.87 -1.82 -14.11
CA GLY A 194 -1.50 -2.63 -15.16
C GLY A 194 -0.68 -3.84 -15.60
N ASN A 195 0.62 -3.91 -15.26
CA ASN A 195 1.42 -5.11 -15.49
C ASN A 195 1.20 -6.10 -14.34
N ASP A 196 0.54 -7.20 -14.62
CA ASP A 196 0.20 -8.26 -13.65
C ASP A 196 1.44 -9.12 -13.31
N VAL A 197 2.33 -8.58 -12.47
CA VAL A 197 3.58 -9.26 -12.04
C VAL A 197 3.80 -9.14 -10.52
N ILE A 198 4.63 -10.03 -10.01
CA ILE A 198 5.23 -9.98 -8.67
C ILE A 198 6.73 -9.71 -8.86
N VAL A 199 7.28 -8.78 -8.09
CA VAL A 199 8.70 -8.45 -8.09
C VAL A 199 9.33 -8.99 -6.81
N ILE A 200 10.39 -9.77 -6.93
CA ILE A 200 11.16 -10.31 -5.82
C ILE A 200 12.51 -9.59 -5.80
N THR A 201 12.80 -8.85 -4.75
CA THR A 201 14.01 -8.02 -4.64
C THR A 201 14.78 -8.38 -3.37
N PRO A 202 15.99 -8.94 -3.47
CA PRO A 202 16.87 -9.17 -2.32
C PRO A 202 17.36 -7.82 -1.73
N ILE A 203 17.49 -7.75 -0.40
CA ILE A 203 18.01 -6.60 0.32
C ILE A 203 19.46 -6.85 0.66
N CYS A 204 20.40 -6.02 0.16
CA CYS A 204 21.83 -6.12 0.44
C CYS A 204 22.36 -7.56 0.26
N ALA A 205 22.04 -8.20 -0.86
CA ALA A 205 22.55 -9.53 -1.16
C ALA A 205 24.09 -9.50 -1.27
N HIS A 206 24.74 -10.49 -0.65
CA HIS A 206 26.20 -10.55 -0.58
C HIS A 206 26.87 -11.09 -1.84
N TYR A 207 26.09 -11.58 -2.81
CA TYR A 207 26.60 -12.02 -4.12
C TYR A 207 26.29 -10.98 -5.19
N THR A 208 27.19 -10.88 -6.17
CA THR A 208 27.07 -9.97 -7.31
C THR A 208 25.84 -10.26 -8.19
N ASP A 209 25.28 -11.46 -8.09
CA ASP A 209 24.15 -11.93 -8.89
C ASP A 209 22.79 -11.80 -8.19
N GLY A 210 22.72 -11.13 -7.03
CA GLY A 210 21.50 -10.87 -6.29
C GLY A 210 20.53 -9.92 -7.04
N ARG A 211 20.14 -10.33 -8.28
CA ARG A 211 19.21 -9.58 -9.14
C ARG A 211 17.78 -9.73 -8.68
N SER A 212 16.98 -8.69 -8.90
CA SER A 212 15.53 -8.82 -8.77
C SER A 212 14.95 -9.74 -9.82
N ILE A 213 13.96 -10.52 -9.42
CA ILE A 213 13.23 -11.44 -10.30
C ILE A 213 11.83 -10.88 -10.51
N ILE A 214 11.36 -10.87 -11.76
CA ILE A 214 9.97 -10.59 -12.12
C ILE A 214 9.27 -11.91 -12.39
N ALA A 215 8.27 -12.24 -11.59
CA ALA A 215 7.43 -13.43 -11.73
C ALA A 215 6.01 -13.05 -12.18
N ARG A 216 5.27 -14.01 -12.71
CA ARG A 216 3.85 -13.82 -13.02
C ARG A 216 3.06 -13.54 -11.74
N SER A 217 2.00 -12.73 -11.81
CA SER A 217 1.12 -12.49 -10.66
C SER A 217 0.46 -13.76 -10.11
N THR A 218 0.34 -14.80 -10.93
CA THR A 218 -0.21 -16.11 -10.54
C THR A 218 0.82 -17.03 -9.88
N SER A 219 2.09 -16.59 -9.76
CA SER A 219 3.14 -17.40 -9.14
C SER A 219 2.97 -17.42 -7.62
N LYS A 220 3.24 -18.57 -7.03
CA LYS A 220 3.38 -18.76 -5.59
C LYS A 220 4.86 -18.58 -5.23
N ILE A 221 5.14 -17.59 -4.39
CA ILE A 221 6.48 -17.29 -3.90
C ILE A 221 6.57 -17.82 -2.48
N GLU A 222 7.57 -18.65 -2.21
CA GLU A 222 7.81 -19.18 -0.88
C GLU A 222 9.23 -18.87 -0.44
N MET A 223 9.38 -18.38 0.79
CA MET A 223 10.66 -18.08 1.43
C MET A 223 10.80 -18.91 2.69
N ARG A 224 11.97 -19.53 2.88
CA ARG A 224 12.33 -20.31 4.06
C ARG A 224 13.73 -19.92 4.52
N LEU A 225 14.02 -20.14 5.79
CA LEU A 225 15.39 -20.00 6.29
C LEU A 225 16.18 -21.27 6.01
N CYS A 226 17.26 -21.18 5.22
CA CYS A 226 18.19 -22.28 4.98
C CYS A 226 18.88 -22.74 6.27
N ARG A 227 19.08 -21.81 7.21
CA ARG A 227 19.70 -22.06 8.53
C ARG A 227 18.92 -21.36 9.61
N PRO A 228 18.81 -21.94 10.84
CA PRO A 228 18.14 -21.29 11.94
C PRO A 228 18.69 -19.89 12.20
N HIS A 229 17.80 -18.90 12.27
CA HIS A 229 18.14 -17.51 12.56
C HIS A 229 17.25 -16.99 13.70
N ARG A 230 17.85 -16.35 14.70
CA ARG A 230 17.12 -16.01 15.95
C ARG A 230 16.14 -14.86 15.84
N GLN A 231 16.32 -13.96 14.88
CA GLN A 231 15.53 -12.74 14.77
C GLN A 231 15.19 -12.45 13.31
N MET A 232 14.17 -13.11 12.83
CA MET A 232 13.58 -12.84 11.53
C MET A 232 12.16 -12.33 11.68
N TYR A 233 11.82 -11.38 10.83
CA TYR A 233 10.52 -10.72 10.85
C TYR A 233 9.90 -10.75 9.47
N VAL A 234 8.61 -11.00 9.43
CA VAL A 234 7.78 -10.74 8.25
C VAL A 234 7.01 -9.45 8.47
N THR A 235 6.93 -8.62 7.44
CA THR A 235 6.20 -7.34 7.51
C THR A 235 5.35 -7.19 6.25
N ALA A 236 4.09 -6.76 6.41
CA ALA A 236 3.18 -6.41 5.32
C ALA A 236 3.01 -4.88 5.26
N ASP A 237 3.27 -4.26 4.10
CA ASP A 237 3.14 -2.81 3.85
C ASP A 237 3.80 -1.92 4.92
N GLY A 238 4.83 -2.42 5.60
CA GLY A 238 5.59 -1.68 6.62
C GLY A 238 4.86 -1.42 7.96
N TYR A 239 3.61 -1.86 8.14
CA TYR A 239 2.85 -1.58 9.38
C TYR A 239 2.37 -2.83 10.13
N ALA A 240 2.18 -3.96 9.48
CA ALA A 240 1.85 -5.22 10.15
C ALA A 240 3.08 -6.13 10.15
N SER A 241 3.59 -6.47 11.34
CA SER A 241 4.82 -7.27 11.47
C SER A 241 4.66 -8.37 12.50
N MET A 242 5.38 -9.46 12.27
CA MET A 242 5.50 -10.59 13.20
C MET A 242 6.92 -11.16 13.15
N GLN A 243 7.46 -11.55 14.31
CA GLN A 243 8.65 -12.38 14.38
C GLN A 243 8.28 -13.81 14.00
N ILE A 244 9.07 -14.45 13.15
CA ILE A 244 8.82 -15.82 12.69
C ILE A 244 9.72 -16.84 13.38
N ALA A 245 9.25 -18.07 13.49
CA ALA A 245 10.04 -19.21 13.94
C ALA A 245 11.09 -19.60 12.88
N PRO A 246 12.21 -20.26 13.29
CA PRO A 246 13.29 -20.63 12.37
C PRO A 246 12.90 -21.59 11.24
N ASP A 247 11.87 -22.39 11.44
CA ASP A 247 11.32 -23.38 10.48
C ASP A 247 10.06 -22.90 9.77
N ALA A 248 9.64 -21.66 10.04
CA ALA A 248 8.48 -21.10 9.40
C ALA A 248 8.66 -20.89 7.89
N LYS A 249 7.55 -21.03 7.16
CA LYS A 249 7.46 -20.77 5.73
C LYS A 249 6.65 -19.51 5.51
N VAL A 250 7.24 -18.55 4.81
CA VAL A 250 6.54 -17.34 4.36
C VAL A 250 6.10 -17.54 2.92
N VAL A 251 4.82 -17.43 2.67
CA VAL A 251 4.23 -17.63 1.34
C VAL A 251 3.55 -16.34 0.90
N CYS A 252 3.85 -15.91 -0.31
CA CYS A 252 3.23 -14.77 -0.97
C CYS A 252 2.58 -15.23 -2.27
N GLU A 253 1.31 -14.92 -2.41
CA GLU A 253 0.49 -15.24 -3.59
C GLU A 253 -0.36 -14.01 -3.96
N ARG A 254 -0.90 -13.99 -5.18
CA ARG A 254 -1.92 -12.99 -5.54
C ARG A 254 -3.09 -13.09 -4.56
N GLY A 255 -3.48 -11.96 -3.95
CA GLY A 255 -4.70 -11.88 -3.15
C GLY A 255 -5.94 -12.07 -3.98
N ALA A 256 -7.00 -12.62 -3.38
CA ALA A 256 -8.32 -12.73 -4.02
C ALA A 256 -8.96 -11.35 -4.15
N ASP A 257 -8.74 -10.50 -3.16
CA ASP A 257 -9.31 -9.16 -3.09
C ASP A 257 -8.46 -8.16 -3.88
N LYS A 258 -9.11 -7.13 -4.40
CA LYS A 258 -8.46 -6.03 -5.11
C LYS A 258 -8.67 -4.72 -4.37
N LEU A 259 -7.68 -3.84 -4.42
CA LEU A 259 -7.87 -2.46 -4.03
C LEU A 259 -8.54 -1.69 -5.17
N ARG A 260 -9.66 -1.03 -4.88
CA ARG A 260 -10.43 -0.22 -5.82
C ARG A 260 -10.16 1.26 -5.54
N ILE A 261 -9.39 1.90 -6.42
CA ILE A 261 -9.01 3.32 -6.28
C ILE A 261 -9.90 4.16 -7.18
N ILE A 262 -10.51 5.20 -6.62
CA ILE A 262 -11.23 6.21 -7.39
C ILE A 262 -10.20 7.13 -8.06
N ARG A 263 -10.33 7.29 -9.40
CA ARG A 263 -9.52 8.17 -10.22
C ARG A 263 -10.40 9.17 -10.97
N ILE A 264 -10.11 10.44 -10.83
CA ILE A 264 -10.85 11.51 -11.48
C ILE A 264 -10.07 12.10 -12.66
N ASP A 265 -8.83 12.55 -12.43
CA ASP A 265 -7.90 13.03 -13.45
C ASP A 265 -6.50 12.43 -13.17
N PRO A 266 -6.32 11.10 -13.35
CA PRO A 266 -5.07 10.47 -12.97
C PRO A 266 -3.93 11.06 -13.81
N PRO A 267 -2.84 11.55 -13.16
CA PRO A 267 -1.66 11.96 -13.89
C PRO A 267 -1.06 10.75 -14.61
N ASN A 268 -0.37 11.01 -15.72
CA ASN A 268 0.42 9.97 -16.35
C ASN A 268 1.41 9.38 -15.33
N PHE A 269 1.53 8.06 -15.29
CA PHE A 269 2.37 7.35 -14.33
C PHE A 269 3.81 7.90 -14.30
N TYR A 270 4.39 8.14 -15.46
CA TYR A 270 5.77 8.63 -15.57
C TYR A 270 5.93 10.08 -15.11
N GLU A 271 4.89 10.91 -15.25
CA GLU A 271 4.87 12.27 -14.68
C GLU A 271 4.82 12.23 -13.16
N ALA A 272 3.94 11.40 -12.59
CA ALA A 272 3.84 11.21 -11.13
C ALA A 272 5.16 10.67 -10.56
N LEU A 273 5.77 9.69 -11.23
CA LEU A 273 7.07 9.13 -10.86
C LEU A 273 8.18 10.19 -10.89
N ARG A 274 8.24 11.01 -11.95
CA ARG A 274 9.22 12.09 -12.08
C ARG A 274 9.06 13.11 -10.96
N ARG A 275 7.82 13.54 -10.66
CA ARG A 275 7.53 14.47 -9.56
C ARG A 275 8.02 13.92 -8.23
N LYS A 276 7.63 12.69 -7.88
CA LYS A 276 8.06 12.01 -6.64
C LYS A 276 9.59 11.92 -6.51
N THR A 277 10.29 11.62 -7.60
CA THR A 277 11.76 11.53 -7.61
C THR A 277 12.42 12.89 -7.45
N SER A 278 11.92 13.93 -8.12
CA SER A 278 12.43 15.29 -8.03
C SER A 278 12.24 15.88 -6.64
N GLU A 279 11.10 15.67 -6.02
CA GLU A 279 10.80 16.13 -4.66
C GLU A 279 11.66 15.44 -3.60
N ARG A 280 11.95 14.14 -3.75
CA ARG A 280 12.92 13.44 -2.88
C ARG A 280 14.30 14.08 -2.95
N ARG A 281 14.78 14.41 -4.15
CA ARG A 281 16.08 15.09 -4.34
C ARG A 281 16.10 16.49 -3.70
N ALA A 282 15.04 17.28 -3.90
CA ALA A 282 14.93 18.62 -3.32
C ALA A 282 14.92 18.62 -1.78
N ARG A 283 14.31 17.61 -1.14
CA ARG A 283 14.34 17.47 0.33
C ARG A 283 15.73 17.19 0.86
N ILE A 284 16.49 16.32 0.22
CA ILE A 284 17.87 15.99 0.63
C ILE A 284 18.74 17.27 0.58
N HIS A 285 18.55 18.13 -0.40
CA HIS A 285 19.31 19.39 -0.51
C HIS A 285 18.83 20.52 0.43
N ASN A 286 17.62 20.42 0.99
CA ASN A 286 17.09 21.42 1.93
C ASN A 286 17.31 21.05 3.41
N GLU A 287 17.79 19.85 3.69
CA GLU A 287 18.15 19.38 5.05
C GLU A 287 19.67 19.54 5.33
N GLU A 288 20.45 20.01 4.35
CA GLU A 288 21.83 20.48 4.51
C GLU A 288 21.87 22.01 4.73
#